data_1ef386f03ccb5f59fd0248a94edf3859
#
_entry.id   1ef386f03ccb5f59fd0248a94edf3859
#
_cell.length_a   1.000
_cell.length_b   1.000
_cell.length_c   1.000
_cell.angle_alpha   90.00
_cell.angle_beta   90.00
_cell.angle_gamma   90.00
#
_symmetry.space_group_name_H-M   'P 1'
#
loop_
_entity.id
_entity.type
_entity.pdbx_description
1 polymer ?
#
loop_
_entity_poly.entity_id
_entity_poly.type
_entity_poly.pdbx_seq_one_letter_code
_entity_poly.pdbx_strand_id
1 'polypeptide(L)'
;MKAVEIVGVPMDLGGFRRGVDMGPSAIRYAGLRRTLAGLGYRVSDRGNIRVQDRDETEEIEHGHGASHTHHSDEIIRAAGELATVVADIVRGGAIPVVLGGDHSIGMGTIAGLARAGHRVGVIWVDAHGDMNTPDTTPSGNVHGMPFAVALGIAEDPFPETLRGTTDGKCGVLLAIRDVDAGERDNIKRAGITTITMSDIDRTGMAKAMEKAIGVASKGDGIHLSLDMDAIDPDEAPGVGTPVRGGLTYREVQLAMEMLHASGKLRSIEVCEVNPILDRENRTATLAVELIASALGQTIL
;
A
#
# COMPACT_ATOMS: atom_id res chain seq x y z
N MET A 1 -16.95 -15.22 14.43
CA MET A 1 -15.49 -14.96 14.41
C MET A 1 -15.19 -14.26 13.11
N LYS A 2 -14.60 -13.07 13.14
CA LYS A 2 -14.21 -12.36 11.93
C LYS A 2 -13.10 -13.15 11.21
N ALA A 3 -13.08 -13.15 9.88
CA ALA A 3 -12.09 -13.84 9.08
C ALA A 3 -11.10 -12.85 8.46
N VAL A 4 -9.84 -13.24 8.44
CA VAL A 4 -8.76 -12.53 7.74
C VAL A 4 -8.13 -13.51 6.75
N GLU A 5 -7.89 -13.08 5.54
CA GLU A 5 -7.16 -13.84 4.55
C GLU A 5 -5.93 -13.07 4.07
N ILE A 6 -4.78 -13.72 4.18
CA ILE A 6 -3.48 -13.14 3.80
C ILE A 6 -3.19 -13.54 2.36
N VAL A 7 -2.70 -12.60 1.57
CA VAL A 7 -2.13 -12.85 0.24
C VAL A 7 -0.84 -12.06 0.07
N GLY A 8 0.19 -12.68 -0.46
CA GLY A 8 1.47 -12.03 -0.74
C GLY A 8 1.63 -11.69 -2.21
N VAL A 9 2.35 -10.63 -2.51
CA VAL A 9 2.74 -10.25 -3.88
C VAL A 9 4.22 -9.90 -3.85
N PRO A 10 5.11 -10.86 -4.16
CA PRO A 10 6.56 -10.66 -4.14
C PRO A 10 7.01 -9.85 -5.37
N MET A 11 6.62 -8.58 -5.45
CA MET A 11 6.89 -7.64 -6.53
C MET A 11 8.12 -6.79 -6.19
N ASP A 12 9.10 -6.72 -7.09
CA ASP A 12 10.20 -5.75 -7.02
C ASP A 12 10.52 -5.13 -8.40
N LEU A 13 9.55 -5.20 -9.31
CA LEU A 13 9.67 -4.72 -10.67
C LEU A 13 9.36 -3.23 -10.79
N GLY A 14 8.49 -2.70 -9.90
CA GLY A 14 8.05 -1.32 -9.93
C GLY A 14 9.07 -0.32 -9.40
N GLY A 15 10.06 -0.76 -8.63
CA GLY A 15 11.11 0.06 -8.04
C GLY A 15 12.49 -0.20 -8.61
N PHE A 16 13.44 0.67 -8.29
CA PHE A 16 14.83 0.51 -8.74
C PHE A 16 15.63 -0.48 -7.85
N ARG A 17 15.34 -0.53 -6.54
CA ARG A 17 16.07 -1.38 -5.59
C ARG A 17 15.40 -2.73 -5.46
N ARG A 18 16.21 -3.78 -5.57
CA ARG A 18 15.79 -5.16 -5.35
C ARG A 18 15.67 -5.51 -3.87
N GLY A 19 14.88 -6.53 -3.57
CA GLY A 19 14.77 -7.15 -2.25
C GLY A 19 13.43 -6.97 -1.56
N VAL A 20 12.57 -6.07 -2.03
CA VAL A 20 11.21 -5.91 -1.48
C VAL A 20 10.29 -7.09 -1.84
N ASP A 21 10.61 -7.87 -2.87
CA ASP A 21 9.98 -9.15 -3.19
C ASP A 21 10.03 -10.15 -2.02
N MET A 22 11.03 -10.02 -1.15
CA MET A 22 11.16 -10.83 0.07
C MET A 22 10.24 -10.34 1.20
N GLY A 23 9.64 -9.16 1.09
CA GLY A 23 8.77 -8.54 2.10
C GLY A 23 7.65 -9.45 2.60
N PRO A 24 6.84 -10.08 1.71
CA PRO A 24 5.79 -11.00 2.13
C PRO A 24 6.29 -12.17 2.98
N SER A 25 7.46 -12.70 2.66
CA SER A 25 8.08 -13.79 3.43
C SER A 25 8.59 -13.31 4.79
N ALA A 26 9.20 -12.13 4.84
CA ALA A 26 9.73 -11.52 6.07
C ALA A 26 8.62 -11.21 7.08
N ILE A 27 7.48 -10.67 6.62
CA ILE A 27 6.31 -10.39 7.47
C ILE A 27 5.67 -11.69 7.98
N ARG A 28 5.57 -12.73 7.14
CA ARG A 28 5.12 -14.06 7.59
C ARG A 28 6.05 -14.66 8.63
N TYR A 29 7.37 -14.54 8.42
CA TYR A 29 8.38 -15.00 9.36
C TYR A 29 8.30 -14.26 10.70
N ALA A 30 7.97 -12.97 10.70
CA ALA A 30 7.71 -12.19 11.90
C ALA A 30 6.45 -12.64 12.68
N GLY A 31 5.68 -13.59 12.15
CA GLY A 31 4.63 -14.30 12.87
C GLY A 31 3.23 -13.73 12.71
N LEU A 32 2.94 -13.00 11.63
CA LEU A 32 1.65 -12.37 11.36
C LEU A 32 0.45 -13.30 11.63
N ARG A 33 0.45 -14.51 11.04
CA ARG A 33 -0.66 -15.46 11.23
C ARG A 33 -0.93 -15.79 12.69
N ARG A 34 0.13 -16.03 13.47
CA ARG A 34 0.02 -16.36 14.90
C ARG A 34 -0.52 -15.18 15.68
N THR A 35 -0.06 -13.98 15.40
CA THR A 35 -0.50 -12.74 16.05
C THR A 35 -1.99 -12.50 15.81
N LEU A 36 -2.45 -12.59 14.56
CA LEU A 36 -3.86 -12.38 14.23
C LEU A 36 -4.77 -13.48 14.78
N ALA A 37 -4.31 -14.73 14.80
CA ALA A 37 -5.05 -15.82 15.45
C ALA A 37 -5.18 -15.58 16.98
N GLY A 38 -4.16 -15.02 17.61
CA GLY A 38 -4.18 -14.60 19.01
C GLY A 38 -5.22 -13.51 19.32
N LEU A 39 -5.55 -12.67 18.35
CA LEU A 39 -6.62 -11.66 18.43
C LEU A 39 -8.04 -12.26 18.19
N GLY A 40 -8.15 -13.56 17.98
CA GLY A 40 -9.43 -14.24 17.77
C GLY A 40 -9.92 -14.22 16.32
N TYR A 41 -9.08 -13.89 15.34
CA TYR A 41 -9.45 -14.02 13.93
C TYR A 41 -9.30 -15.47 13.44
N ARG A 42 -10.18 -15.89 12.54
CA ARG A 42 -9.92 -17.06 11.69
C ARG A 42 -9.01 -16.62 10.56
N VAL A 43 -7.77 -17.08 10.58
CA VAL A 43 -6.74 -16.66 9.63
C VAL A 43 -6.45 -17.78 8.63
N SER A 44 -6.56 -17.47 7.33
CA SER A 44 -6.05 -18.29 6.23
C SER A 44 -5.02 -17.51 5.41
N ASP A 45 -4.13 -18.23 4.76
CA ASP A 45 -3.09 -17.67 3.89
C ASP A 45 -3.25 -18.28 2.49
N ARG A 46 -3.47 -17.43 1.50
CA ARG A 46 -3.64 -17.80 0.08
C ARG A 46 -2.31 -18.05 -0.64
N GLY A 47 -1.18 -17.87 0.06
CA GLY A 47 0.14 -17.90 -0.56
C GLY A 47 0.45 -16.61 -1.31
N ASN A 48 1.24 -16.71 -2.36
CA ASN A 48 1.66 -15.56 -3.17
C ASN A 48 1.03 -15.58 -4.56
N ILE A 49 0.72 -14.39 -5.05
CA ILE A 49 0.55 -14.15 -6.49
C ILE A 49 1.88 -14.46 -7.18
N ARG A 50 1.83 -15.10 -8.35
CA ARG A 50 3.04 -15.34 -9.13
C ARG A 50 3.51 -14.03 -9.75
N VAL A 51 4.78 -13.71 -9.56
CA VAL A 51 5.47 -12.60 -10.21
C VAL A 51 6.69 -13.17 -10.92
N GLN A 52 6.95 -12.73 -12.14
CA GLN A 52 8.16 -13.14 -12.88
C GLN A 52 9.40 -12.51 -12.27
N ASP A 53 10.54 -13.17 -12.40
CA ASP A 53 11.81 -12.59 -11.99
C ASP A 53 12.15 -11.39 -12.89
N ARG A 54 12.87 -10.40 -12.33
CA ARG A 54 13.29 -9.22 -13.06
C ARG A 54 14.14 -9.57 -14.28
N ASP A 55 15.06 -10.53 -14.14
CA ASP A 55 15.94 -10.92 -15.23
C ASP A 55 15.14 -11.51 -16.42
N GLU A 56 14.03 -12.22 -16.15
CA GLU A 56 13.13 -12.72 -17.19
C GLU A 56 12.36 -11.59 -17.89
N THR A 57 11.98 -10.53 -17.14
CA THR A 57 11.25 -9.38 -17.71
C THR A 57 12.14 -8.46 -18.52
N GLU A 58 13.41 -8.26 -18.13
CA GLU A 58 14.38 -7.46 -18.88
C GLU A 58 14.68 -8.05 -20.27
N GLU A 59 14.74 -9.38 -20.41
CA GLU A 59 14.89 -10.05 -21.70
C GLU A 59 13.72 -9.74 -22.64
N ILE A 60 12.51 -9.59 -22.13
CA ILE A 60 11.32 -9.27 -22.90
C ILE A 60 11.29 -7.80 -23.33
N GLU A 61 11.65 -6.89 -22.43
CA GLU A 61 11.66 -5.44 -22.70
C GLU A 61 12.66 -5.04 -23.79
N HIS A 62 13.81 -5.67 -23.86
CA HIS A 62 14.80 -5.43 -24.92
C HIS A 62 14.28 -5.79 -26.32
N GLY A 63 13.18 -6.56 -26.44
CA GLY A 63 12.53 -6.93 -27.70
C GLY A 63 11.41 -6.00 -28.16
N HIS A 64 10.88 -5.14 -27.30
CA HIS A 64 9.71 -4.29 -27.60
C HIS A 64 10.06 -2.83 -27.25
N GLY A 65 9.85 -1.90 -28.18
CA GLY A 65 10.28 -0.49 -28.08
C GLY A 65 9.95 0.17 -26.75
N ALA A 66 10.83 1.10 -26.34
CA ALA A 66 10.87 1.74 -25.03
C ALA A 66 9.50 2.26 -24.56
N SER A 67 8.90 1.59 -23.59
CA SER A 67 7.83 2.15 -22.75
C SER A 67 8.43 3.17 -21.81
N HIS A 68 7.71 4.25 -21.49
CA HIS A 68 8.12 5.20 -20.45
C HIS A 68 8.00 4.60 -19.03
N THR A 69 7.54 3.36 -18.91
CA THR A 69 7.33 2.63 -17.64
C THR A 69 8.04 1.29 -17.68
N HIS A 70 8.85 1.02 -16.65
CA HIS A 70 9.59 -0.23 -16.54
C HIS A 70 8.69 -1.39 -16.11
N HIS A 71 8.83 -2.57 -16.73
CA HIS A 71 8.17 -3.83 -16.40
C HIS A 71 6.64 -3.75 -16.29
N SER A 72 6.01 -2.76 -16.93
CA SER A 72 4.58 -2.48 -16.78
C SER A 72 3.67 -3.66 -17.12
N ASP A 73 4.01 -4.47 -18.14
CA ASP A 73 3.19 -5.61 -18.56
C ASP A 73 3.04 -6.66 -17.45
N GLU A 74 4.15 -7.04 -16.81
CA GLU A 74 4.11 -8.01 -15.71
C GLU A 74 3.47 -7.44 -14.45
N ILE A 75 3.74 -6.17 -14.13
CA ILE A 75 3.10 -5.47 -13.00
C ILE A 75 1.57 -5.44 -13.19
N ILE A 76 1.10 -5.09 -14.38
CA ILE A 76 -0.33 -5.07 -14.72
C ILE A 76 -0.94 -6.47 -14.63
N ARG A 77 -0.24 -7.50 -15.13
CA ARG A 77 -0.69 -8.89 -15.04
C ARG A 77 -0.87 -9.31 -13.57
N ALA A 78 0.15 -9.08 -12.75
CA ALA A 78 0.14 -9.44 -11.34
C ALA A 78 -0.91 -8.65 -10.55
N ALA A 79 -1.07 -7.35 -10.82
CA ALA A 79 -2.12 -6.52 -10.23
C ALA A 79 -3.53 -7.01 -10.61
N GLY A 80 -3.73 -7.46 -11.86
CA GLY A 80 -4.99 -8.03 -12.33
C GLY A 80 -5.34 -9.36 -11.64
N GLU A 81 -4.36 -10.21 -11.37
CA GLU A 81 -4.51 -11.45 -10.61
C GLU A 81 -4.80 -11.15 -9.14
N LEU A 82 -4.05 -10.22 -8.52
CA LEU A 82 -4.30 -9.76 -7.16
C LEU A 82 -5.72 -9.23 -7.01
N ALA A 83 -6.19 -8.40 -7.95
CA ALA A 83 -7.55 -7.86 -7.92
C ALA A 83 -8.62 -8.97 -7.93
N THR A 84 -8.37 -10.07 -8.62
CA THR A 84 -9.28 -11.22 -8.62
C THR A 84 -9.29 -11.91 -7.25
N VAL A 85 -8.11 -12.17 -6.67
CA VAL A 85 -7.99 -12.81 -5.35
C VAL A 85 -8.59 -11.94 -4.24
N VAL A 86 -8.32 -10.62 -4.25
CA VAL A 86 -8.90 -9.68 -3.27
C VAL A 86 -10.42 -9.65 -3.37
N ALA A 87 -10.96 -9.62 -4.59
CA ALA A 87 -12.42 -9.65 -4.79
C ALA A 87 -13.04 -10.93 -4.22
N ASP A 88 -12.41 -12.09 -4.40
CA ASP A 88 -12.89 -13.36 -3.88
C ASP A 88 -12.82 -13.42 -2.35
N ILE A 89 -11.76 -12.88 -1.74
CA ILE A 89 -11.63 -12.76 -0.28
C ILE A 89 -12.78 -11.93 0.29
N VAL A 90 -13.04 -10.76 -0.31
CA VAL A 90 -14.10 -9.84 0.15
C VAL A 90 -15.48 -10.45 -0.03
N ARG A 91 -15.78 -11.08 -1.17
CA ARG A 91 -17.05 -11.78 -1.40
C ARG A 91 -17.25 -12.94 -0.44
N GLY A 92 -16.16 -13.57 0.00
CA GLY A 92 -16.15 -14.60 1.06
C GLY A 92 -16.40 -14.06 2.48
N GLY A 93 -16.52 -12.73 2.65
CA GLY A 93 -16.75 -12.06 3.93
C GLY A 93 -15.52 -11.96 4.82
N ALA A 94 -14.32 -12.15 4.28
CA ALA A 94 -13.06 -11.98 5.00
C ALA A 94 -12.44 -10.59 4.73
N ILE A 95 -11.58 -10.14 5.64
CA ILE A 95 -10.76 -8.95 5.47
C ILE A 95 -9.48 -9.36 4.74
N PRO A 96 -9.18 -8.82 3.55
CA PRO A 96 -7.90 -9.05 2.90
C PRO A 96 -6.78 -8.29 3.63
N VAL A 97 -5.69 -9.01 3.91
CA VAL A 97 -4.40 -8.47 4.33
C VAL A 97 -3.39 -8.80 3.25
N VAL A 98 -3.03 -7.79 2.46
CA VAL A 98 -2.11 -7.91 1.34
C VAL A 98 -0.70 -7.58 1.81
N LEU A 99 0.23 -8.48 1.56
CA LEU A 99 1.65 -8.30 1.89
C LEU A 99 2.38 -8.00 0.59
N GLY A 100 2.79 -6.75 0.43
CA GLY A 100 3.50 -6.29 -0.76
C GLY A 100 4.97 -6.65 -0.77
N GLY A 101 5.47 -6.61 -1.96
CA GLY A 101 6.74 -6.12 -2.39
C GLY A 101 6.68 -4.60 -2.53
N ASP A 102 6.97 -4.08 -3.73
CA ASP A 102 6.87 -2.64 -4.01
C ASP A 102 5.39 -2.16 -4.07
N HIS A 103 5.19 -0.86 -3.97
CA HIS A 103 3.85 -0.27 -3.83
C HIS A 103 3.00 -0.31 -5.10
N SER A 104 3.53 -0.75 -6.26
CA SER A 104 2.74 -0.90 -7.49
C SER A 104 1.54 -1.83 -7.32
N ILE A 105 1.56 -2.72 -6.33
CA ILE A 105 0.46 -3.64 -6.03
C ILE A 105 -0.84 -2.94 -5.61
N GLY A 106 -0.75 -1.72 -5.08
CA GLY A 106 -1.89 -0.96 -4.55
C GLY A 106 -3.01 -0.78 -5.58
N MET A 107 -2.67 -0.59 -6.87
CA MET A 107 -3.68 -0.55 -7.92
C MET A 107 -4.51 -1.85 -8.01
N GLY A 108 -3.87 -3.00 -7.78
CA GLY A 108 -4.53 -4.30 -7.80
C GLY A 108 -5.44 -4.52 -6.59
N THR A 109 -4.97 -4.14 -5.41
CA THR A 109 -5.77 -4.25 -4.17
C THR A 109 -7.03 -3.42 -4.25
N ILE A 110 -6.92 -2.14 -4.63
CA ILE A 110 -8.07 -1.23 -4.73
C ILE A 110 -9.02 -1.70 -5.84
N ALA A 111 -8.51 -2.14 -6.99
CA ALA A 111 -9.34 -2.70 -8.06
C ALA A 111 -10.10 -3.95 -7.62
N GLY A 112 -9.48 -4.80 -6.79
CA GLY A 112 -10.14 -5.98 -6.22
C GLY A 112 -11.32 -5.64 -5.32
N LEU A 113 -11.18 -4.61 -4.49
CA LEU A 113 -12.27 -4.10 -3.66
C LEU A 113 -13.41 -3.55 -4.52
N ALA A 114 -13.10 -2.80 -5.56
CA ALA A 114 -14.08 -2.29 -6.51
C ALA A 114 -14.80 -3.42 -7.26
N ARG A 115 -14.08 -4.46 -7.70
CA ARG A 115 -14.67 -5.67 -8.32
C ARG A 115 -15.58 -6.46 -7.38
N ALA A 116 -15.36 -6.36 -6.07
CA ALA A 116 -16.25 -6.92 -5.06
C ALA A 116 -17.49 -6.05 -4.78
N GLY A 117 -17.61 -4.89 -5.42
CA GLY A 117 -18.73 -3.96 -5.27
C GLY A 117 -18.51 -2.90 -4.18
N HIS A 118 -17.29 -2.69 -3.71
CA HIS A 118 -16.95 -1.70 -2.68
C HIS A 118 -16.06 -0.60 -3.26
N ARG A 119 -16.62 0.59 -3.40
CA ARG A 119 -15.87 1.81 -3.70
C ARG A 119 -15.35 2.42 -2.42
N VAL A 120 -14.23 1.90 -1.95
CA VAL A 120 -13.64 2.28 -0.66
C VAL A 120 -13.01 3.67 -0.71
N GLY A 121 -12.99 4.33 0.45
CA GLY A 121 -12.05 5.42 0.66
C GLY A 121 -10.67 4.86 1.00
N VAL A 122 -9.64 5.60 0.62
CA VAL A 122 -8.25 5.15 0.75
C VAL A 122 -7.52 6.08 1.72
N ILE A 123 -6.85 5.50 2.71
CA ILE A 123 -5.82 6.17 3.50
C ILE A 123 -4.48 5.59 3.04
N TRP A 124 -3.73 6.38 2.29
CA TRP A 124 -2.41 6.07 1.75
C TRP A 124 -1.38 6.70 2.66
N VAL A 125 -0.71 5.88 3.46
CA VAL A 125 0.28 6.29 4.46
C VAL A 125 1.65 6.05 3.87
N ASP A 126 2.38 7.13 3.55
CA ASP A 126 3.56 7.07 2.72
C ASP A 126 4.43 8.32 2.89
N ALA A 127 5.72 8.21 2.63
CA ALA A 127 6.59 9.37 2.45
C ALA A 127 6.31 10.10 1.13
N HIS A 128 5.91 9.34 0.10
CA HIS A 128 5.70 9.74 -1.28
C HIS A 128 4.21 9.90 -1.61
N GLY A 129 3.90 10.42 -2.79
CA GLY A 129 2.51 10.60 -3.18
C GLY A 129 1.95 9.44 -4.00
N ASP A 130 2.81 8.71 -4.71
CA ASP A 130 2.48 7.64 -5.67
C ASP A 130 1.45 8.08 -6.72
N MET A 131 1.55 9.36 -7.06
CA MET A 131 0.65 10.09 -7.94
C MET A 131 1.32 10.50 -9.27
N ASN A 132 2.48 9.92 -9.58
CA ASN A 132 3.07 10.09 -10.91
C ASN A 132 2.23 9.36 -11.98
N THR A 133 2.38 9.79 -13.20
CA THR A 133 1.86 9.13 -14.41
C THR A 133 3.04 8.78 -15.30
N PRO A 134 2.88 7.98 -16.36
CA PRO A 134 3.93 7.76 -17.34
C PRO A 134 4.51 9.05 -17.92
N ASP A 135 3.69 10.11 -18.01
CA ASP A 135 4.13 11.42 -18.55
C ASP A 135 4.86 12.29 -17.52
N THR A 136 4.67 12.05 -16.21
CA THR A 136 5.22 12.92 -15.15
C THR A 136 6.35 12.26 -14.36
N THR A 137 6.49 10.96 -14.46
CA THR A 137 7.53 10.23 -13.73
C THR A 137 8.93 10.58 -14.17
N PRO A 138 9.84 10.94 -13.27
CA PRO A 138 11.23 11.18 -13.63
C PRO A 138 12.03 9.89 -13.83
N SER A 139 11.57 8.75 -13.27
CA SER A 139 12.30 7.49 -13.23
C SER A 139 11.74 6.39 -14.13
N GLY A 140 10.46 6.47 -14.51
CA GLY A 140 9.74 5.37 -15.16
C GLY A 140 9.30 4.24 -14.20
N ASN A 141 9.58 4.37 -12.91
CA ASN A 141 9.25 3.36 -11.91
C ASN A 141 7.75 3.36 -11.59
N VAL A 142 7.12 2.21 -11.77
CA VAL A 142 5.65 2.07 -11.61
C VAL A 142 5.21 2.14 -10.15
N HIS A 143 6.08 1.85 -9.17
CA HIS A 143 5.71 1.95 -7.76
C HIS A 143 5.33 3.38 -7.33
N GLY A 144 5.78 4.41 -8.04
CA GLY A 144 5.37 5.81 -7.83
C GLY A 144 4.08 6.22 -8.56
N MET A 145 3.28 5.27 -9.09
CA MET A 145 2.09 5.56 -9.90
C MET A 145 0.78 4.93 -9.39
N PRO A 146 0.77 3.93 -8.49
CA PRO A 146 -0.40 3.09 -8.28
C PRO A 146 -1.63 3.87 -7.79
N PHE A 147 -1.44 4.92 -7.02
CA PHE A 147 -2.57 5.72 -6.56
C PHE A 147 -3.15 6.58 -7.68
N ALA A 148 -2.31 7.14 -8.58
CA ALA A 148 -2.78 7.82 -9.78
C ALA A 148 -3.57 6.88 -10.70
N VAL A 149 -3.15 5.62 -10.84
CA VAL A 149 -3.89 4.59 -11.58
C VAL A 149 -5.26 4.33 -10.93
N ALA A 150 -5.29 4.07 -9.63
CA ALA A 150 -6.53 3.80 -8.89
C ALA A 150 -7.52 4.97 -8.97
N LEU A 151 -7.03 6.21 -9.09
CA LEU A 151 -7.85 7.42 -9.29
C LEU A 151 -8.23 7.68 -10.75
N GLY A 152 -7.67 6.93 -11.72
CA GLY A 152 -7.93 7.12 -13.14
C GLY A 152 -7.21 8.31 -13.77
N ILE A 153 -6.11 8.80 -13.14
CA ILE A 153 -5.30 9.91 -13.62
C ILE A 153 -4.18 9.40 -14.54
N ALA A 154 -3.55 8.27 -14.19
CA ALA A 154 -2.62 7.57 -15.05
C ALA A 154 -3.41 6.68 -16.02
N GLU A 155 -3.18 6.88 -17.33
CA GLU A 155 -3.89 6.14 -18.36
C GLU A 155 -3.03 5.00 -18.92
N ASP A 156 -2.51 5.12 -20.12
CA ASP A 156 -1.65 4.10 -20.72
C ASP A 156 -0.35 3.92 -19.93
N PRO A 157 0.13 2.69 -19.77
CA PRO A 157 -0.36 1.40 -20.31
C PRO A 157 -1.41 0.69 -19.42
N PHE A 158 -1.91 1.33 -18.37
CA PHE A 158 -2.78 0.69 -17.38
C PHE A 158 -4.21 0.47 -17.93
N PRO A 159 -4.77 -0.76 -17.84
CA PRO A 159 -6.09 -1.07 -18.38
C PRO A 159 -7.21 -0.47 -17.51
N GLU A 160 -8.38 -0.21 -18.10
CA GLU A 160 -9.56 0.28 -17.40
C GLU A 160 -9.98 -0.57 -16.20
N THR A 161 -9.62 -1.85 -16.20
CA THR A 161 -9.93 -2.77 -15.09
C THR A 161 -9.15 -2.47 -13.81
N LEU A 162 -8.10 -1.65 -13.87
CA LEU A 162 -7.29 -1.18 -12.74
C LEU A 162 -7.49 0.31 -12.46
N ARG A 163 -8.00 1.07 -13.44
CA ARG A 163 -8.14 2.53 -13.37
C ARG A 163 -9.47 2.98 -12.79
N GLY A 164 -9.48 4.14 -12.12
CA GLY A 164 -10.71 4.80 -11.66
C GLY A 164 -11.51 3.97 -10.65
N THR A 165 -10.83 3.14 -9.88
CA THR A 165 -11.43 2.19 -8.95
C THR A 165 -11.76 2.79 -7.59
N THR A 166 -11.28 4.02 -7.31
CA THR A 166 -11.65 4.86 -6.16
C THR A 166 -11.88 6.31 -6.59
N ASP A 167 -12.28 7.18 -5.65
CA ASP A 167 -12.58 8.61 -5.90
C ASP A 167 -11.65 9.48 -5.04
N GLY A 168 -11.03 10.50 -5.64
CA GLY A 168 -10.17 11.44 -4.94
C GLY A 168 -10.84 12.15 -3.75
N LYS A 169 -12.17 12.32 -3.79
CA LYS A 169 -12.94 12.88 -2.67
C LYS A 169 -12.96 11.99 -1.42
N CYS A 170 -12.63 10.72 -1.57
CA CYS A 170 -12.51 9.73 -0.50
C CYS A 170 -11.06 9.29 -0.28
N GLY A 171 -10.11 9.87 -1.03
CA GLY A 171 -8.69 9.59 -0.96
C GLY A 171 -7.95 10.53 0.00
N VAL A 172 -7.02 9.99 0.74
CA VAL A 172 -6.14 10.73 1.66
C VAL A 172 -4.71 10.25 1.48
N LEU A 173 -3.80 11.18 1.25
CA LEU A 173 -2.36 11.01 1.39
C LEU A 173 -1.95 11.44 2.80
N LEU A 174 -1.28 10.58 3.56
CA LEU A 174 -0.88 10.84 4.95
C LEU A 174 0.62 10.62 5.13
N ALA A 175 1.27 11.53 5.84
CA ALA A 175 2.71 11.55 6.17
C ALA A 175 3.64 11.95 5.02
N ILE A 176 3.08 12.53 3.96
CA ILE A 176 3.82 12.92 2.75
C ILE A 176 4.91 13.95 3.07
N ARG A 177 6.11 13.73 2.53
CA ARG A 177 7.25 14.63 2.74
C ARG A 177 8.23 14.70 1.57
N ASP A 178 8.12 13.78 0.61
CA ASP A 178 8.90 13.79 -0.62
C ASP A 178 7.99 13.60 -1.84
N VAL A 179 7.91 14.61 -2.71
CA VAL A 179 6.95 14.64 -3.82
C VAL A 179 7.59 15.32 -5.03
N ASP A 180 7.56 14.68 -6.17
CA ASP A 180 8.01 15.19 -7.45
C ASP A 180 7.18 16.40 -7.92
N ALA A 181 7.77 17.23 -8.80
CA ALA A 181 7.09 18.43 -9.33
C ALA A 181 5.81 18.07 -10.11
N GLY A 182 5.88 17.08 -11.01
CA GLY A 182 4.71 16.63 -11.79
C GLY A 182 3.67 15.96 -10.93
N GLU A 183 4.08 15.24 -9.91
CA GLU A 183 3.22 14.59 -8.95
C GLU A 183 2.40 15.59 -8.13
N ARG A 184 2.98 16.72 -7.72
CA ARG A 184 2.26 17.81 -7.03
C ARG A 184 1.06 18.33 -7.82
N ASP A 185 1.20 18.42 -9.14
CA ASP A 185 0.10 18.88 -10.00
C ASP A 185 -0.97 17.81 -10.17
N ASN A 186 -0.59 16.53 -10.22
CA ASN A 186 -1.51 15.41 -10.22
C ASN A 186 -2.32 15.34 -8.91
N ILE A 187 -1.67 15.51 -7.76
CA ILE A 187 -2.31 15.57 -6.43
C ILE A 187 -3.38 16.68 -6.40
N LYS A 188 -3.04 17.89 -6.87
CA LYS A 188 -4.01 19.00 -6.93
C LYS A 188 -5.17 18.71 -7.86
N ARG A 189 -4.89 18.13 -9.04
CA ARG A 189 -5.91 17.78 -10.04
C ARG A 189 -6.87 16.69 -9.54
N ALA A 190 -6.36 15.74 -8.76
CA ALA A 190 -7.15 14.67 -8.16
C ALA A 190 -8.14 15.16 -7.11
N GLY A 191 -7.92 16.33 -6.53
CA GLY A 191 -8.73 16.82 -5.41
C GLY A 191 -8.62 15.98 -4.14
N ILE A 192 -7.53 15.21 -4.02
CA ILE A 192 -7.27 14.34 -2.89
C ILE A 192 -6.87 15.15 -1.66
N THR A 193 -7.24 14.68 -0.47
CA THR A 193 -6.82 15.30 0.78
C THR A 193 -5.40 14.92 1.10
N THR A 194 -4.50 15.90 1.19
CA THR A 194 -3.11 15.66 1.58
C THR A 194 -2.89 16.14 3.01
N ILE A 195 -2.21 15.33 3.81
CA ILE A 195 -1.78 15.58 5.18
C ILE A 195 -0.28 15.29 5.22
N THR A 196 0.51 16.35 5.19
CA THR A 196 1.98 16.26 5.19
C THR A 196 2.53 16.01 6.59
N MET A 197 3.80 15.58 6.69
CA MET A 197 4.49 15.53 7.99
C MET A 197 4.45 16.89 8.69
N SER A 198 4.60 18.00 7.96
CA SER A 198 4.48 19.35 8.55
C SER A 198 3.07 19.64 9.13
N ASP A 199 2.02 19.07 8.56
CA ASP A 199 0.66 19.19 9.12
C ASP A 199 0.53 18.36 10.39
N ILE A 200 1.12 17.17 10.42
CA ILE A 200 1.16 16.29 11.60
C ILE A 200 1.93 16.96 12.74
N ASP A 201 3.10 17.54 12.47
CA ASP A 201 3.89 18.29 13.45
C ASP A 201 3.10 19.44 14.10
N ARG A 202 2.29 20.14 13.32
CA ARG A 202 1.49 21.29 13.79
C ARG A 202 0.24 20.90 14.56
N THR A 203 -0.40 19.79 14.18
CA THR A 203 -1.73 19.46 14.68
C THR A 203 -1.77 18.22 15.56
N GLY A 204 -0.75 17.39 15.47
CA GLY A 204 -0.65 16.08 16.08
C GLY A 204 -1.35 14.99 15.27
N MET A 205 -0.88 13.74 15.41
CA MET A 205 -1.39 12.59 14.69
C MET A 205 -2.89 12.33 14.92
N ALA A 206 -3.39 12.58 16.13
CA ALA A 206 -4.82 12.37 16.44
C ALA A 206 -5.73 13.19 15.51
N LYS A 207 -5.45 14.49 15.35
CA LYS A 207 -6.25 15.35 14.47
C LYS A 207 -6.05 15.02 13.00
N ALA A 208 -4.83 14.62 12.61
CA ALA A 208 -4.54 14.15 11.27
C ALA A 208 -5.40 12.92 10.92
N MET A 209 -5.46 11.93 11.82
CA MET A 209 -6.26 10.72 11.64
C MET A 209 -7.77 10.97 11.72
N GLU A 210 -8.26 11.85 12.61
CA GLU A 210 -9.66 12.28 12.61
C GLU A 210 -10.08 12.81 11.22
N LYS A 211 -9.25 13.69 10.64
CA LYS A 211 -9.48 14.22 9.30
C LYS A 211 -9.41 13.12 8.24
N ALA A 212 -8.39 12.27 8.27
CA ALA A 212 -8.20 11.19 7.31
C ALA A 212 -9.37 10.19 7.33
N ILE A 213 -9.76 9.71 8.50
CA ILE A 213 -10.91 8.82 8.69
C ILE A 213 -12.20 9.50 8.23
N GLY A 214 -12.40 10.78 8.58
CA GLY A 214 -13.59 11.54 8.16
C GLY A 214 -13.72 11.66 6.64
N VAL A 215 -12.61 11.82 5.92
CA VAL A 215 -12.60 11.86 4.45
C VAL A 215 -12.81 10.47 3.85
N ALA A 216 -12.02 9.48 4.27
CA ALA A 216 -12.07 8.14 3.70
C ALA A 216 -13.40 7.41 4.02
N SER A 217 -14.05 7.75 5.14
CA SER A 217 -15.37 7.19 5.49
C SER A 217 -16.51 7.58 4.56
N LYS A 218 -16.28 8.46 3.59
CA LYS A 218 -17.28 8.77 2.53
C LYS A 218 -17.40 7.65 1.50
N GLY A 219 -16.41 6.75 1.43
CA GLY A 219 -16.49 5.52 0.65
C GLY A 219 -17.23 4.39 1.39
N ASP A 220 -17.29 3.21 0.76
CA ASP A 220 -17.95 2.00 1.29
C ASP A 220 -17.14 1.29 2.39
N GLY A 221 -16.35 2.03 3.12
CA GLY A 221 -15.36 1.62 4.10
C GLY A 221 -13.99 2.11 3.74
N ILE A 222 -12.98 1.75 4.53
CA ILE A 222 -11.62 2.27 4.39
C ILE A 222 -10.66 1.15 3.98
N HIS A 223 -9.89 1.38 2.93
CA HIS A 223 -8.67 0.66 2.62
C HIS A 223 -7.48 1.40 3.23
N LEU A 224 -6.68 0.71 4.02
CA LEU A 224 -5.38 1.18 4.47
C LEU A 224 -4.30 0.66 3.53
N SER A 225 -3.62 1.56 2.85
CA SER A 225 -2.36 1.28 2.17
C SER A 225 -1.22 1.86 2.99
N LEU A 226 -0.34 1.01 3.49
CA LEU A 226 0.76 1.39 4.37
C LEU A 226 2.09 1.07 3.68
N ASP A 227 2.77 2.11 3.21
CA ASP A 227 4.17 2.04 2.88
C ASP A 227 5.01 2.12 4.16
N MET A 228 5.94 1.19 4.34
CA MET A 228 6.79 1.19 5.53
C MET A 228 7.80 2.33 5.53
N ASP A 229 8.03 3.01 4.39
CA ASP A 229 8.88 4.20 4.31
C ASP A 229 8.20 5.49 4.80
N ALA A 230 6.87 5.45 5.04
CA ALA A 230 6.18 6.51 5.78
C ALA A 230 6.78 6.73 7.18
N ILE A 231 7.32 5.67 7.75
CA ILE A 231 7.91 5.64 9.09
C ILE A 231 9.35 6.13 8.99
N ASP A 232 9.86 6.75 10.06
CA ASP A 232 11.24 7.22 10.08
C ASP A 232 12.23 6.05 9.93
N PRO A 233 13.30 6.19 9.13
CA PRO A 233 14.30 5.13 8.94
C PRO A 233 14.99 4.64 10.22
N ASP A 234 14.97 5.41 11.30
CA ASP A 234 15.47 4.97 12.61
C ASP A 234 14.55 3.90 13.24
N GLU A 235 13.27 3.90 12.90
CA GLU A 235 12.28 2.90 13.33
C GLU A 235 12.11 1.76 12.31
N ALA A 236 12.02 2.09 11.02
CA ALA A 236 11.83 1.14 9.91
C ALA A 236 12.98 1.23 8.89
N PRO A 237 14.17 0.71 9.20
CA PRO A 237 15.34 0.82 8.32
C PRO A 237 15.25 -0.03 7.05
N GLY A 238 14.43 -1.08 7.04
CA GLY A 238 14.32 -2.04 5.95
C GLY A 238 13.33 -1.63 4.87
N VAL A 239 13.59 -0.51 4.18
CA VAL A 239 12.78 0.01 3.07
C VAL A 239 13.64 0.39 1.87
N GLY A 240 13.05 0.36 0.66
CA GLY A 240 13.76 0.66 -0.59
C GLY A 240 14.10 2.14 -0.76
N THR A 241 13.20 3.02 -0.36
CA THR A 241 13.24 4.48 -0.59
C THR A 241 13.14 5.27 0.72
N PRO A 242 14.09 5.15 1.66
CA PRO A 242 14.00 5.77 2.96
C PRO A 242 14.08 7.31 2.86
N VAL A 243 13.14 8.00 3.49
CA VAL A 243 13.11 9.46 3.64
C VAL A 243 13.13 9.83 5.11
N ARG A 244 14.04 10.71 5.53
CA ARG A 244 14.17 11.15 6.93
C ARG A 244 13.01 12.04 7.36
N GLY A 245 12.75 12.08 8.67
CA GLY A 245 11.67 12.90 9.25
C GLY A 245 10.30 12.24 9.05
N GLY A 246 10.23 10.93 9.14
CA GLY A 246 9.01 10.14 9.06
C GLY A 246 8.25 10.01 10.37
N LEU A 247 7.21 9.19 10.35
CA LEU A 247 6.40 8.90 11.52
C LEU A 247 7.22 8.17 12.59
N THR A 248 7.07 8.59 13.83
CA THR A 248 7.58 7.84 14.98
C THR A 248 6.72 6.59 15.22
N TYR A 249 7.28 5.62 15.94
CA TYR A 249 6.55 4.42 16.37
C TYR A 249 5.20 4.76 17.01
N ARG A 250 5.15 5.74 17.92
CA ARG A 250 3.90 6.09 18.61
C ARG A 250 2.88 6.79 17.73
N GLU A 251 3.30 7.59 16.78
CA GLU A 251 2.39 8.24 15.83
C GLU A 251 1.71 7.21 14.92
N VAL A 252 2.48 6.28 14.36
CA VAL A 252 1.89 5.26 13.48
C VAL A 252 1.03 4.26 14.28
N GLN A 253 1.41 3.90 15.51
CA GLN A 253 0.58 3.08 16.37
C GLN A 253 -0.76 3.75 16.69
N LEU A 254 -0.73 5.03 17.07
CA LEU A 254 -1.96 5.80 17.32
C LEU A 254 -2.85 5.85 16.06
N ALA A 255 -2.26 6.01 14.89
CA ALA A 255 -3.00 5.99 13.63
C ALA A 255 -3.75 4.66 13.44
N MET A 256 -3.10 3.53 13.70
CA MET A 256 -3.72 2.19 13.59
C MET A 256 -4.80 1.96 14.63
N GLU A 257 -4.57 2.37 15.89
CA GLU A 257 -5.55 2.31 16.98
C GLU A 257 -6.83 3.11 16.62
N MET A 258 -6.68 4.32 16.11
CA MET A 258 -7.81 5.16 15.68
C MET A 258 -8.55 4.59 14.48
N LEU A 259 -7.84 4.02 13.52
CA LEU A 259 -8.44 3.36 12.37
C LEU A 259 -9.27 2.15 12.82
N HIS A 260 -8.75 1.32 13.72
CA HIS A 260 -9.52 0.23 14.32
C HIS A 260 -10.79 0.75 15.02
N ALA A 261 -10.64 1.76 15.89
CA ALA A 261 -11.75 2.34 16.65
C ALA A 261 -12.86 2.92 15.75
N SER A 262 -12.52 3.33 14.53
CA SER A 262 -13.51 3.82 13.55
C SER A 262 -14.52 2.74 13.11
N GLY A 263 -14.16 1.46 13.20
CA GLY A 263 -14.95 0.34 12.71
C GLY A 263 -15.16 0.30 11.19
N LYS A 264 -14.42 1.11 10.44
CA LYS A 264 -14.59 1.28 8.99
C LYS A 264 -13.59 0.51 8.13
N LEU A 265 -12.59 -0.11 8.73
CA LEU A 265 -11.54 -0.83 8.01
C LEU A 265 -12.11 -2.02 7.22
N ARG A 266 -11.80 -2.08 5.92
CA ARG A 266 -12.21 -3.15 4.99
C ARG A 266 -11.06 -4.01 4.53
N SER A 267 -9.89 -3.42 4.38
CA SER A 267 -8.69 -4.09 3.88
C SER A 267 -7.44 -3.38 4.35
N ILE A 268 -6.34 -4.12 4.40
CA ILE A 268 -5.01 -3.61 4.71
C ILE A 268 -4.08 -4.12 3.63
N GLU A 269 -3.20 -3.24 3.15
CA GLU A 269 -1.98 -3.66 2.47
C GLU A 269 -0.77 -3.02 3.14
N VAL A 270 0.36 -3.73 3.15
CA VAL A 270 1.64 -3.25 3.65
C VAL A 270 2.71 -3.52 2.60
N CYS A 271 3.45 -2.49 2.23
CA CYS A 271 4.41 -2.49 1.13
C CYS A 271 5.80 -2.04 1.54
N GLU A 272 6.76 -2.21 0.62
CA GLU A 272 8.14 -1.71 0.65
C GLU A 272 9.02 -2.27 1.78
N VAL A 273 8.61 -3.36 2.43
CA VAL A 273 9.50 -4.06 3.37
C VAL A 273 10.63 -4.72 2.61
N ASN A 274 11.88 -4.28 2.88
CA ASN A 274 13.09 -4.81 2.26
C ASN A 274 14.01 -5.48 3.30
N PRO A 275 13.94 -6.80 3.45
CA PRO A 275 14.75 -7.51 4.45
C PRO A 275 16.26 -7.44 4.22
N ILE A 276 16.71 -7.16 2.98
CA ILE A 276 18.13 -7.01 2.64
C ILE A 276 18.71 -5.77 3.32
N LEU A 277 17.91 -4.72 3.46
CA LEU A 277 18.30 -3.43 4.05
C LEU A 277 17.97 -3.34 5.54
N ASP A 278 17.24 -4.34 6.07
CA ASP A 278 16.71 -4.35 7.43
C ASP A 278 17.74 -4.79 8.46
N ARG A 279 17.44 -4.53 9.72
CA ARG A 279 18.20 -5.00 10.89
C ARG A 279 17.37 -6.03 11.64
N GLU A 280 17.79 -7.28 11.63
CA GLU A 280 17.15 -8.36 12.40
C GLU A 280 15.64 -8.48 12.13
N ASN A 281 15.19 -8.20 10.92
CA ASN A 281 13.79 -8.23 10.51
C ASN A 281 12.88 -7.23 11.29
N ARG A 282 13.46 -6.13 11.77
CA ARG A 282 12.78 -5.11 12.61
C ARG A 282 11.61 -4.46 11.89
N THR A 283 11.79 -4.07 10.63
CA THR A 283 10.74 -3.43 9.82
C THR A 283 9.56 -4.37 9.58
N ALA A 284 9.83 -5.64 9.27
CA ALA A 284 8.76 -6.63 9.11
C ALA A 284 8.07 -6.95 10.45
N THR A 285 8.79 -6.92 11.57
CA THR A 285 8.19 -7.09 12.91
C THR A 285 7.28 -5.92 13.23
N LEU A 286 7.71 -4.69 12.97
CA LEU A 286 6.90 -3.50 13.10
C LEU A 286 5.64 -3.57 12.21
N ALA A 287 5.76 -4.02 10.97
CA ALA A 287 4.61 -4.22 10.09
C ALA A 287 3.55 -5.16 10.71
N VAL A 288 3.99 -6.26 11.34
CA VAL A 288 3.07 -7.18 12.06
C VAL A 288 2.37 -6.49 13.23
N GLU A 289 3.08 -5.69 14.02
CA GLU A 289 2.52 -4.93 15.14
C GLU A 289 1.47 -3.92 14.66
N LEU A 290 1.73 -3.22 13.56
CA LEU A 290 0.82 -2.24 12.98
C LEU A 290 -0.44 -2.90 12.38
N ILE A 291 -0.30 -4.01 11.67
CA ILE A 291 -1.44 -4.80 11.18
C ILE A 291 -2.29 -5.27 12.36
N ALA A 292 -1.65 -5.77 13.42
CA ALA A 292 -2.36 -6.25 14.61
C ALA A 292 -3.10 -5.12 15.32
N SER A 293 -2.49 -3.93 15.44
CA SER A 293 -3.12 -2.73 16.02
C SER A 293 -4.33 -2.28 15.20
N ALA A 294 -4.20 -2.21 13.86
CA ALA A 294 -5.31 -1.88 12.96
C ALA A 294 -6.45 -2.91 13.01
N LEU A 295 -6.17 -4.14 13.41
CA LEU A 295 -7.15 -5.22 13.59
C LEU A 295 -7.60 -5.42 15.05
N GLY A 296 -7.16 -4.57 15.97
CA GLY A 296 -7.74 -4.48 17.31
C GLY A 296 -6.87 -4.98 18.45
N GLN A 297 -5.57 -5.06 18.24
CA GLN A 297 -4.65 -5.24 19.37
C GLN A 297 -4.64 -3.97 20.23
N THR A 298 -4.99 -4.11 21.49
CA THR A 298 -5.01 -3.02 22.49
C THR A 298 -4.18 -3.38 23.71
N ILE A 299 -3.89 -2.38 24.54
CA ILE A 299 -3.18 -2.57 25.81
C ILE A 299 -4.11 -3.19 26.88
N LEU A 300 -5.40 -2.86 26.82
CA LEU A 300 -6.46 -3.29 27.75
C LEU A 300 -7.58 -3.98 27.01
#